data_1dc6815db3fadde832655b7631a4f0e9
#
_entry.id   1dc6815db3fadde832655b7631a4f0e9
#
_cell.length_a   1.000
_cell.length_b   1.000
_cell.length_c   1.000
_cell.angle_alpha   90.00
_cell.angle_beta   90.00
_cell.angle_gamma   90.00
#
_symmetry.space_group_name_H-M   'P 1'
#
loop_
_entity.id
_entity.type
_entity.pdbx_description
1 polymer ?
#
loop_
_entity_poly.entity_id
_entity_poly.type
_entity_poly.pdbx_seq_one_letter_code
_entity_poly.pdbx_strand_id
1 'polypeptide(L)'
;MQTKATIFLLLIFGAILYAGISRSTGIVGRTQKNGEGCTCHSPQKDLAVNVQVTGPDTLIKGQTGEYQITLSGGPAVKGGFNVASFLGSLNIVDASAQLMAGELTHTSPKTFSSGSASWSFTLTAANQVYTDTIYSAANSVNGDGTNSALDRWNFGSKFIVNVVDEPSSVDDDNTLVNNFKLAQNYPN
;
A
#
# COMPACT_ATOMS: atom_id res chain seq x y z
N MET A 1 -37.35 -41.78 13.84
CA MET A 1 -37.41 -40.30 13.76
C MET A 1 -36.09 -39.58 14.07
N GLN A 2 -35.15 -40.16 14.79
CA GLN A 2 -33.86 -39.52 15.16
C GLN A 2 -32.90 -39.27 13.98
N THR A 3 -32.86 -40.14 12.99
CA THR A 3 -31.94 -40.02 11.84
C THR A 3 -32.24 -38.81 10.93
N LYS A 4 -33.52 -38.45 10.75
CA LYS A 4 -33.90 -37.30 9.90
C LYS A 4 -33.56 -35.95 10.56
N ALA A 5 -33.68 -35.87 11.92
CA ALA A 5 -33.32 -34.67 12.69
C ALA A 5 -31.79 -34.45 12.67
N THR A 6 -30.98 -35.53 12.77
CA THR A 6 -29.53 -35.43 12.75
C THR A 6 -28.99 -34.99 11.39
N ILE A 7 -29.56 -35.47 10.28
CA ILE A 7 -29.19 -35.05 8.92
C ILE A 7 -29.54 -33.57 8.70
N PHE A 8 -30.69 -33.12 9.18
CA PHE A 8 -31.11 -31.72 9.07
C PHE A 8 -30.19 -30.78 9.86
N LEU A 9 -29.78 -31.18 11.07
CA LEU A 9 -28.85 -30.42 11.91
C LEU A 9 -27.44 -30.33 11.28
N LEU A 10 -26.95 -31.41 10.65
CA LEU A 10 -25.67 -31.45 9.93
C LEU A 10 -25.69 -30.56 8.69
N LEU A 11 -26.83 -30.50 7.96
CA LEU A 11 -26.98 -29.61 6.81
C LEU A 11 -27.04 -28.14 7.21
N ILE A 12 -27.70 -27.80 8.33
CA ILE A 12 -27.71 -26.42 8.85
C ILE A 12 -26.30 -26.01 9.35
N PHE A 13 -25.59 -26.91 10.04
CA PHE A 13 -24.22 -26.63 10.51
C PHE A 13 -23.23 -26.50 9.34
N GLY A 14 -23.39 -27.31 8.29
CA GLY A 14 -22.60 -27.20 7.03
C GLY A 14 -22.88 -25.89 6.29
N ALA A 15 -24.13 -25.41 6.25
CA ALA A 15 -24.50 -24.14 5.62
C ALA A 15 -23.97 -22.92 6.39
N ILE A 16 -23.90 -22.98 7.73
CA ILE A 16 -23.32 -21.90 8.56
C ILE A 16 -21.79 -21.83 8.39
N LEU A 17 -21.11 -22.95 8.19
CA LEU A 17 -19.67 -22.98 7.88
C LEU A 17 -19.33 -22.50 6.47
N TYR A 18 -20.32 -22.49 5.56
CA TYR A 18 -20.14 -22.01 4.17
C TYR A 18 -20.55 -20.54 3.99
N ALA A 19 -21.09 -19.89 5.01
CA ALA A 19 -21.24 -18.44 5.01
C ALA A 19 -19.82 -17.84 5.04
N GLY A 20 -19.25 -17.63 3.87
CA GLY A 20 -17.91 -17.06 3.71
C GLY A 20 -17.83 -15.80 4.56
N ILE A 21 -16.83 -15.73 5.44
CA ILE A 21 -16.59 -14.55 6.28
C ILE A 21 -16.38 -13.39 5.31
N SER A 22 -17.40 -12.55 5.12
CA SER A 22 -17.26 -11.32 4.35
C SER A 22 -16.20 -10.45 5.01
N ARG A 23 -15.12 -10.16 4.31
CA ARG A 23 -14.05 -9.30 4.80
C ARG A 23 -14.20 -7.88 4.25
N SER A 24 -15.41 -7.37 4.30
CA SER A 24 -15.74 -6.01 3.86
C SER A 24 -15.05 -4.92 4.67
N THR A 25 -14.51 -5.27 5.84
CA THR A 25 -13.73 -4.36 6.70
C THR A 25 -12.23 -4.47 6.48
N GLY A 26 -11.80 -5.00 5.35
CA GLY A 26 -10.38 -5.14 4.99
C GLY A 26 -9.75 -6.44 5.45
N ILE A 27 -8.59 -6.72 4.90
CA ILE A 27 -7.75 -7.88 5.18
C ILE A 27 -6.29 -7.51 4.91
N VAL A 28 -5.37 -8.13 5.63
CA VAL A 28 -3.92 -7.97 5.46
C VAL A 28 -3.27 -9.30 5.03
N GLY A 29 -1.98 -9.26 4.68
CA GLY A 29 -1.25 -10.44 4.17
C GLY A 29 -1.64 -10.79 2.74
N ARG A 30 -2.08 -9.80 1.94
CA ARG A 30 -2.54 -10.01 0.56
C ARG A 30 -1.66 -9.35 -0.50
N THR A 31 -0.57 -8.70 -0.09
CA THR A 31 0.40 -8.10 -1.01
C THR A 31 1.42 -9.13 -1.51
N GLN A 32 2.24 -8.74 -2.49
CA GLN A 32 3.39 -9.55 -2.93
C GLN A 32 4.48 -9.76 -1.86
N LYS A 33 4.43 -9.04 -0.73
CA LYS A 33 5.30 -9.32 0.40
C LYS A 33 5.04 -10.74 0.96
N ASN A 34 3.77 -11.16 0.98
CA ASN A 34 3.33 -12.47 1.47
C ASN A 34 2.87 -13.43 0.34
N GLY A 35 2.75 -12.94 -0.90
CA GLY A 35 2.61 -13.76 -2.10
C GLY A 35 1.21 -14.18 -2.54
N GLU A 36 0.17 -14.02 -1.71
CA GLU A 36 -1.13 -14.68 -1.97
C GLU A 36 -2.13 -13.90 -2.82
N GLY A 37 -2.19 -12.56 -2.69
CA GLY A 37 -3.21 -11.74 -3.36
C GLY A 37 -4.64 -11.94 -2.83
N CYS A 38 -5.62 -11.37 -3.53
CA CYS A 38 -7.03 -11.38 -3.13
C CYS A 38 -7.80 -12.62 -3.64
N THR A 39 -7.23 -13.80 -3.49
CA THR A 39 -7.69 -15.07 -4.06
C THR A 39 -9.08 -15.53 -3.59
N CYS A 40 -9.64 -14.94 -2.52
CA CYS A 40 -11.00 -15.19 -2.06
C CYS A 40 -12.08 -14.68 -3.06
N HIS A 41 -11.76 -13.68 -3.89
CA HIS A 41 -12.66 -13.12 -4.89
C HIS A 41 -12.52 -13.82 -6.24
N SER A 42 -11.28 -13.95 -6.73
CA SER A 42 -10.96 -14.69 -7.95
C SER A 42 -9.64 -15.43 -7.74
N PRO A 43 -9.52 -16.68 -8.18
CA PRO A 43 -8.29 -17.47 -8.00
C PRO A 43 -7.09 -16.87 -8.76
N GLN A 44 -7.33 -16.06 -9.77
CA GLN A 44 -6.30 -15.46 -10.61
C GLN A 44 -6.40 -13.93 -10.56
N LYS A 45 -5.24 -13.26 -10.60
CA LYS A 45 -5.17 -11.82 -10.82
C LYS A 45 -5.64 -11.45 -12.22
N ASP A 46 -6.16 -10.25 -12.37
CA ASP A 46 -6.67 -9.73 -13.65
C ASP A 46 -5.91 -8.47 -14.05
N LEU A 47 -5.28 -8.49 -15.24
CA LEU A 47 -4.52 -7.36 -15.76
C LEU A 47 -5.40 -6.15 -16.14
N ALA A 48 -6.73 -6.33 -16.26
CA ALA A 48 -7.67 -5.22 -16.41
C ALA A 48 -7.84 -4.38 -15.15
N VAL A 49 -7.36 -4.86 -13.99
CA VAL A 49 -7.28 -4.09 -12.74
C VAL A 49 -5.91 -3.46 -12.64
N ASN A 50 -5.86 -2.14 -12.56
CA ASN A 50 -4.64 -1.37 -12.36
C ASN A 50 -4.54 -0.91 -10.92
N VAL A 51 -3.41 -1.18 -10.27
CA VAL A 51 -3.09 -0.79 -8.91
C VAL A 51 -1.77 -0.04 -8.93
N GLN A 52 -1.80 1.22 -8.53
CA GLN A 52 -0.63 2.09 -8.57
C GLN A 52 -0.38 2.75 -7.22
N VAL A 53 0.86 2.77 -6.78
CA VAL A 53 1.34 3.59 -5.67
C VAL A 53 2.12 4.76 -6.25
N THR A 54 1.89 5.95 -5.71
CA THR A 54 2.62 7.18 -6.04
C THR A 54 3.10 7.86 -4.76
N GLY A 55 4.22 8.56 -4.83
CA GLY A 55 4.85 9.27 -3.71
C GLY A 55 6.35 9.46 -3.96
N PRO A 56 7.11 9.94 -2.98
CA PRO A 56 8.55 10.10 -3.09
C PRO A 56 9.27 8.74 -3.19
N ASP A 57 10.21 8.63 -4.09
CA ASP A 57 11.07 7.44 -4.27
C ASP A 57 12.37 7.51 -3.43
N THR A 58 12.55 8.61 -2.71
CA THR A 58 13.72 8.86 -1.84
C THR A 58 13.24 9.53 -0.56
N LEU A 59 13.70 9.02 0.59
CA LEU A 59 13.50 9.59 1.92
C LEU A 59 14.83 9.65 2.66
N ILE A 60 14.94 10.62 3.58
CA ILE A 60 16.02 10.64 4.57
C ILE A 60 15.66 9.65 5.69
N LYS A 61 16.67 9.10 6.38
CA LYS A 61 16.47 8.26 7.58
C LYS A 61 15.50 8.93 8.57
N GLY A 62 14.50 8.20 9.01
CA GLY A 62 13.46 8.68 9.93
C GLY A 62 12.45 9.65 9.31
N GLN A 63 12.63 10.07 8.05
CA GLN A 63 11.70 10.97 7.37
C GLN A 63 10.38 10.25 7.08
N THR A 64 9.29 11.02 7.12
CA THR A 64 7.96 10.57 6.70
C THR A 64 7.62 11.16 5.34
N GLY A 65 7.28 10.30 4.39
CA GLY A 65 6.78 10.65 3.06
C GLY A 65 5.29 10.39 2.92
N GLU A 66 4.62 11.18 2.06
CA GLU A 66 3.21 11.01 1.73
C GLU A 66 3.07 10.17 0.46
N TYR A 67 2.13 9.22 0.49
CA TYR A 67 1.87 8.29 -0.60
C TYR A 67 0.37 8.17 -0.86
N GLN A 68 0.04 7.72 -2.06
CA GLN A 68 -1.32 7.37 -2.43
C GLN A 68 -1.33 6.03 -3.16
N ILE A 69 -2.26 5.14 -2.81
CA ILE A 69 -2.62 3.99 -3.63
C ILE A 69 -3.88 4.32 -4.42
N THR A 70 -3.86 4.03 -5.73
CA THR A 70 -4.98 4.21 -6.65
C THR A 70 -5.32 2.89 -7.30
N LEU A 71 -6.60 2.55 -7.28
CA LEU A 71 -7.20 1.40 -7.94
C LEU A 71 -8.10 1.86 -9.08
N SER A 72 -7.95 1.27 -10.26
CA SER A 72 -8.81 1.53 -11.43
C SER A 72 -9.04 0.25 -12.23
N GLY A 73 -10.05 0.27 -13.10
CA GLY A 73 -10.40 -0.90 -13.93
C GLY A 73 -11.18 -1.99 -13.19
N GLY A 74 -11.36 -3.13 -13.84
CA GLY A 74 -12.24 -4.22 -13.39
C GLY A 74 -13.72 -3.80 -13.39
N PRO A 75 -14.58 -4.37 -12.51
CA PRO A 75 -15.99 -3.98 -12.39
C PRO A 75 -16.20 -2.51 -11.99
N ALA A 76 -15.25 -1.92 -11.25
CA ALA A 76 -15.16 -0.49 -10.93
C ALA A 76 -16.39 0.12 -10.22
N VAL A 77 -17.12 -0.68 -9.42
CA VAL A 77 -18.23 -0.19 -8.58
C VAL A 77 -17.72 0.21 -7.20
N LYS A 78 -17.03 -0.71 -6.52
CA LYS A 78 -16.35 -0.46 -5.26
C LYS A 78 -14.99 -1.13 -5.26
N GLY A 79 -14.14 -0.76 -4.31
CA GLY A 79 -12.83 -1.37 -4.18
C GLY A 79 -12.30 -1.38 -2.76
N GLY A 80 -11.30 -2.23 -2.55
CA GLY A 80 -10.53 -2.33 -1.33
C GLY A 80 -9.06 -2.57 -1.66
N PHE A 81 -8.20 -2.36 -0.67
CA PHE A 81 -6.76 -2.45 -0.85
C PHE A 81 -6.05 -3.09 0.34
N ASN A 82 -4.83 -3.53 0.11
CA ASN A 82 -3.85 -3.87 1.14
C ASN A 82 -2.48 -3.31 0.72
N VAL A 83 -1.79 -2.66 1.65
CA VAL A 83 -0.43 -2.11 1.47
C VAL A 83 0.46 -2.60 2.60
N ALA A 84 1.66 -3.05 2.27
CA ALA A 84 2.72 -3.44 3.19
C ALA A 84 4.02 -2.75 2.80
N SER A 85 4.88 -2.42 3.76
CA SER A 85 6.27 -1.97 3.55
C SER A 85 7.25 -3.09 3.89
N PHE A 86 8.47 -3.02 3.37
CA PHE A 86 9.52 -3.95 3.75
C PHE A 86 9.98 -3.72 5.20
N LEU A 87 10.34 -2.49 5.55
CA LEU A 87 10.88 -2.14 6.86
C LEU A 87 10.26 -0.88 7.47
N GLY A 88 9.97 0.16 6.68
CA GLY A 88 9.38 1.40 7.17
C GLY A 88 7.99 1.21 7.78
N SER A 89 7.57 2.15 8.60
CA SER A 89 6.28 2.14 9.30
C SER A 89 5.21 2.85 8.48
N LEU A 90 4.12 2.14 8.19
CA LEU A 90 2.95 2.70 7.52
C LEU A 90 2.02 3.37 8.52
N ASN A 91 1.44 4.53 8.16
CA ASN A 91 0.50 5.25 9.01
C ASN A 91 -0.74 5.69 8.22
N ILE A 92 -1.86 5.81 8.92
CA ILE A 92 -3.16 6.18 8.37
C ILE A 92 -3.19 7.69 8.13
N VAL A 93 -3.67 8.09 6.95
CA VAL A 93 -4.05 9.48 6.61
C VAL A 93 -5.53 9.53 6.21
N ASP A 94 -5.96 8.60 5.35
CA ASP A 94 -7.36 8.50 4.90
C ASP A 94 -8.21 7.80 5.98
N ALA A 95 -9.31 8.44 6.43
CA ALA A 95 -10.22 7.90 7.43
C ALA A 95 -10.92 6.59 6.99
N SER A 96 -10.93 6.28 5.68
CA SER A 96 -11.43 5.02 5.15
C SER A 96 -10.37 3.89 5.12
N ALA A 97 -9.19 4.15 5.71
CA ALA A 97 -8.12 3.18 5.91
C ALA A 97 -7.95 2.83 7.40
N GLN A 98 -7.35 1.68 7.65
CA GLN A 98 -6.97 1.20 8.98
C GLN A 98 -5.63 0.47 8.94
N LEU A 99 -4.94 0.43 10.08
CA LEU A 99 -3.72 -0.34 10.27
C LEU A 99 -4.05 -1.65 10.98
N MET A 100 -3.64 -2.77 10.39
CA MET A 100 -3.82 -4.12 10.93
C MET A 100 -2.49 -4.88 10.79
N ALA A 101 -1.96 -5.41 11.87
CA ALA A 101 -0.71 -6.18 11.89
C ALA A 101 0.46 -5.52 11.11
N GLY A 102 0.56 -4.17 11.16
CA GLY A 102 1.62 -3.41 10.47
C GLY A 102 1.37 -3.14 8.98
N GLU A 103 0.23 -3.54 8.44
CA GLU A 103 -0.18 -3.28 7.07
C GLU A 103 -1.42 -2.39 7.02
N LEU A 104 -1.58 -1.61 5.95
CA LEU A 104 -2.77 -0.80 5.72
C LEU A 104 -3.78 -1.54 4.87
N THR A 105 -5.05 -1.37 5.24
CA THR A 105 -6.20 -1.85 4.47
C THR A 105 -7.38 -0.90 4.66
N HIS A 106 -8.44 -1.07 3.87
CA HIS A 106 -9.65 -0.24 3.98
C HIS A 106 -10.50 -0.62 5.22
N THR A 107 -11.29 0.33 5.71
CA THR A 107 -12.30 0.09 6.77
C THR A 107 -13.62 -0.40 6.18
N SER A 108 -13.92 -0.01 4.92
CA SER A 108 -15.07 -0.44 4.13
C SER A 108 -14.76 -0.29 2.64
N PRO A 109 -15.41 -1.03 1.74
CA PRO A 109 -15.21 -0.87 0.30
C PRO A 109 -15.54 0.54 -0.15
N LYS A 110 -14.57 1.23 -0.76
CA LYS A 110 -14.72 2.60 -1.27
C LYS A 110 -15.37 2.60 -2.65
N THR A 111 -16.38 3.44 -2.84
CA THR A 111 -17.03 3.61 -4.15
C THR A 111 -16.07 4.29 -5.12
N PHE A 112 -16.04 3.82 -6.37
CA PHE A 112 -15.28 4.44 -7.43
C PHE A 112 -15.87 5.82 -7.79
N SER A 113 -15.01 6.79 -7.99
CA SER A 113 -15.34 8.12 -8.48
C SER A 113 -14.46 8.42 -9.69
N SER A 114 -15.06 8.85 -10.80
CA SER A 114 -14.34 9.10 -12.05
C SER A 114 -13.45 7.92 -12.49
N GLY A 115 -13.95 6.68 -12.29
CA GLY A 115 -13.28 5.45 -12.74
C GLY A 115 -12.16 4.94 -11.82
N SER A 116 -12.00 5.51 -10.62
CA SER A 116 -10.98 5.07 -9.66
C SER A 116 -11.43 5.18 -8.20
N ALA A 117 -10.72 4.47 -7.33
CA ALA A 117 -10.77 4.66 -5.89
C ALA A 117 -9.33 4.80 -5.37
N SER A 118 -9.07 5.76 -4.48
CA SER A 118 -7.74 6.00 -3.95
C SER A 118 -7.76 6.25 -2.45
N TRP A 119 -6.61 5.97 -1.81
CA TRP A 119 -6.39 6.15 -0.38
C TRP A 119 -5.00 6.74 -0.16
N SER A 120 -4.94 7.79 0.67
CA SER A 120 -3.68 8.41 1.09
C SER A 120 -3.15 7.76 2.36
N PHE A 121 -1.84 7.67 2.47
CA PHE A 121 -1.16 7.15 3.64
C PHE A 121 0.25 7.75 3.74
N THR A 122 0.95 7.53 4.86
CA THR A 122 2.35 7.88 4.98
C THR A 122 3.21 6.66 5.25
N LEU A 123 4.48 6.75 4.84
CA LEU A 123 5.56 5.83 5.21
C LEU A 123 6.61 6.62 5.98
N THR A 124 6.90 6.20 7.21
CA THR A 124 8.05 6.70 7.97
C THR A 124 9.22 5.75 7.78
N ALA A 125 10.30 6.22 7.19
CA ALA A 125 11.50 5.46 6.97
C ALA A 125 12.15 5.03 8.30
N ALA A 126 12.76 3.84 8.35
CA ALA A 126 13.56 3.44 9.48
C ALA A 126 14.83 4.32 9.60
N ASN A 127 15.39 4.42 10.82
CA ASN A 127 16.55 5.27 11.08
C ASN A 127 17.87 4.60 10.65
N GLN A 128 17.93 4.14 9.41
CA GLN A 128 19.10 3.55 8.77
C GLN A 128 19.02 3.73 7.26
N VAL A 129 20.16 3.66 6.57
CA VAL A 129 20.22 3.66 5.09
C VAL A 129 19.85 2.27 4.58
N TYR A 130 18.85 2.20 3.68
CA TYR A 130 18.40 0.95 3.07
C TYR A 130 17.49 1.24 1.87
N THR A 131 17.13 0.20 1.14
CA THR A 131 16.08 0.27 0.13
C THR A 131 14.80 -0.34 0.70
N ASP A 132 13.75 0.46 0.85
CA ASP A 132 12.41 -0.03 1.18
C ASP A 132 11.64 -0.41 -0.07
N THR A 133 10.61 -1.20 0.13
CA THR A 133 9.67 -1.57 -0.92
C THR A 133 8.26 -1.47 -0.38
N ILE A 134 7.42 -0.68 -1.04
CA ILE A 134 5.98 -0.67 -0.79
C ILE A 134 5.35 -1.71 -1.72
N TYR A 135 4.69 -2.70 -1.11
CA TYR A 135 3.93 -3.74 -1.79
C TYR A 135 2.45 -3.41 -1.72
N SER A 136 1.72 -3.65 -2.78
CA SER A 136 0.29 -3.38 -2.81
C SER A 136 -0.50 -4.44 -3.55
N ALA A 137 -1.75 -4.62 -3.13
CA ALA A 137 -2.77 -5.38 -3.83
C ALA A 137 -4.10 -4.64 -3.68
N ALA A 138 -4.95 -4.69 -4.68
CA ALA A 138 -6.28 -4.11 -4.60
C ALA A 138 -7.30 -4.94 -5.37
N ASN A 139 -8.55 -4.86 -4.91
CA ASN A 139 -9.67 -5.60 -5.45
C ASN A 139 -10.76 -4.64 -5.92
N SER A 140 -11.16 -4.75 -7.18
CA SER A 140 -12.28 -4.03 -7.80
C SER A 140 -13.49 -4.97 -7.81
N VAL A 141 -14.55 -4.60 -7.12
CA VAL A 141 -15.74 -5.43 -6.92
C VAL A 141 -16.96 -4.87 -7.65
N ASN A 142 -17.89 -5.75 -8.00
CA ASN A 142 -19.15 -5.43 -8.67
C ASN A 142 -20.22 -4.82 -7.73
N GLY A 143 -19.98 -4.84 -6.42
CA GLY A 143 -20.83 -4.20 -5.42
C GLY A 143 -22.06 -5.02 -4.99
N ASP A 144 -22.16 -6.29 -5.36
CA ASP A 144 -23.30 -7.17 -5.00
C ASP A 144 -23.27 -7.66 -3.53
N GLY A 145 -22.20 -7.33 -2.79
CA GLY A 145 -22.05 -7.68 -1.36
C GLY A 145 -21.50 -9.09 -1.13
N THR A 146 -21.20 -9.84 -2.17
CA THR A 146 -20.63 -11.19 -2.10
C THR A 146 -19.25 -11.23 -2.76
N ASN A 147 -18.37 -12.07 -2.25
CA ASN A 147 -17.13 -12.38 -2.94
C ASN A 147 -17.40 -13.41 -4.04
N SER A 148 -17.11 -13.06 -5.27
CA SER A 148 -17.42 -13.90 -6.44
C SER A 148 -16.36 -13.77 -7.53
N ALA A 149 -16.42 -14.66 -8.51
CA ALA A 149 -15.57 -14.60 -9.71
C ALA A 149 -15.88 -13.38 -10.61
N LEU A 150 -16.90 -12.58 -10.30
CA LEU A 150 -17.16 -11.30 -10.97
C LEU A 150 -16.29 -10.17 -10.43
N ASP A 151 -15.76 -10.32 -9.23
CA ASP A 151 -14.76 -9.42 -8.67
C ASP A 151 -13.39 -9.68 -9.31
N ARG A 152 -12.60 -8.65 -9.42
CA ARG A 152 -11.27 -8.68 -10.04
C ARG A 152 -10.24 -8.03 -9.14
N TRP A 153 -9.05 -8.58 -9.10
CA TRP A 153 -7.96 -8.04 -8.30
C TRP A 153 -6.63 -8.10 -9.04
N ASN A 154 -5.69 -7.28 -8.62
CA ASN A 154 -4.31 -7.34 -9.09
C ASN A 154 -3.35 -6.87 -7.99
N PHE A 155 -2.07 -7.17 -8.20
CA PHE A 155 -0.98 -6.52 -7.48
C PHE A 155 -0.62 -5.20 -8.15
N GLY A 156 -0.19 -4.23 -7.35
CA GLY A 156 0.57 -3.10 -7.87
C GLY A 156 2.01 -3.49 -8.15
N SER A 157 2.67 -2.73 -9.02
CA SER A 157 4.12 -2.81 -9.15
C SER A 157 4.78 -2.48 -7.81
N LYS A 158 5.88 -3.15 -7.50
CA LYS A 158 6.68 -2.83 -6.32
C LYS A 158 7.17 -1.38 -6.43
N PHE A 159 6.83 -0.56 -5.45
CA PHE A 159 7.30 0.82 -5.39
C PHE A 159 8.54 0.89 -4.51
N ILE A 160 9.66 1.25 -5.10
CA ILE A 160 10.96 1.29 -4.42
C ILE A 160 11.15 2.67 -3.79
N VAL A 161 11.60 2.69 -2.54
CA VAL A 161 11.95 3.89 -1.78
C VAL A 161 13.38 3.77 -1.29
N ASN A 162 14.24 4.66 -1.76
CA ASN A 162 15.64 4.72 -1.33
C ASN A 162 15.73 5.57 -0.05
N VAL A 163 16.13 4.97 1.05
CA VAL A 163 16.37 5.69 2.30
C VAL A 163 17.84 6.01 2.41
N VAL A 164 18.13 7.31 2.46
CA VAL A 164 19.49 7.87 2.40
C VAL A 164 19.84 8.62 3.70
N ASP A 165 21.12 8.89 3.89
CA ASP A 165 21.58 9.83 4.92
C ASP A 165 21.11 11.24 4.60
N GLU A 166 20.97 12.06 5.63
CA GLU A 166 20.83 13.50 5.46
C GLU A 166 22.08 14.02 4.69
N PRO A 167 21.89 14.84 3.64
CA PRO A 167 23.03 15.42 2.97
C PRO A 167 23.85 16.20 4.02
N SER A 168 25.13 15.87 4.15
CA SER A 168 26.02 16.67 4.98
C SER A 168 25.98 18.10 4.47
N SER A 169 25.59 19.04 5.35
CA SER A 169 25.82 20.45 5.07
C SER A 169 27.31 20.61 4.77
N VAL A 170 27.66 21.00 3.56
CA VAL A 170 28.95 21.59 3.33
C VAL A 170 28.91 22.86 4.20
N ASP A 171 29.61 22.86 5.32
CA ASP A 171 29.97 24.09 5.97
C ASP A 171 30.67 24.91 4.87
N ASP A 172 29.98 25.90 4.36
CA ASP A 172 30.58 26.97 3.61
C ASP A 172 31.55 27.61 4.62
N ASP A 173 32.75 27.01 4.70
CA ASP A 173 33.86 27.61 5.41
C ASP A 173 34.18 28.88 4.60
N ASN A 174 33.34 29.90 4.86
CA ASN A 174 33.48 31.25 4.37
C ASN A 174 34.67 31.87 5.12
N THR A 175 35.81 31.14 5.15
CA THR A 175 37.08 31.72 5.37
C THR A 175 37.32 32.60 4.14
N LEU A 176 36.72 33.79 4.19
CA LEU A 176 37.12 34.91 3.36
C LEU A 176 38.65 34.96 3.44
N VAL A 177 39.31 34.57 2.38
CA VAL A 177 40.74 34.77 2.24
C VAL A 177 40.95 36.28 2.19
N ASN A 178 40.97 36.92 3.36
CA ASN A 178 41.10 38.36 3.53
C ASN A 178 42.54 38.86 3.29
N ASN A 179 43.40 38.09 2.62
CA ASN A 179 44.76 38.46 2.37
C ASN A 179 45.18 38.17 0.94
N PHE A 180 44.55 38.78 -0.06
CA PHE A 180 45.10 38.97 -1.37
C PHE A 180 46.06 40.17 -1.34
N LYS A 181 47.38 39.96 -1.26
CA LYS A 181 48.40 40.97 -1.63
C LYS A 181 48.72 40.83 -3.10
N LEU A 182 48.20 41.75 -3.90
CA LEU A 182 48.71 41.97 -5.27
C LEU A 182 50.06 42.64 -5.18
N ALA A 183 51.13 41.92 -5.44
CA ALA A 183 52.45 42.50 -5.68
C ALA A 183 52.48 43.02 -7.13
N GLN A 184 52.54 44.34 -7.29
CA GLN A 184 52.66 44.96 -8.60
C GLN A 184 54.14 44.81 -9.04
N ASN A 185 54.38 44.03 -10.09
CA ASN A 185 55.69 44.00 -10.76
C ASN A 185 55.87 45.26 -11.58
N TYR A 186 56.78 46.13 -11.16
CA TYR A 186 57.29 47.21 -12.01
C TYR A 186 58.41 46.64 -12.88
N PRO A 187 58.33 46.84 -14.21
CA PRO A 187 59.49 46.56 -15.07
C PRO A 187 60.61 47.60 -14.82
N ASN A 188 61.87 47.17 -14.65
CA ASN A 188 63.06 48.02 -14.66
C ASN A 188 63.31 48.55 -16.04
#